data_fe5e9c7495206833184f4de5f0c863b3
#
_entry.id   fe5e9c7495206833184f4de5f0c863b3
#
_cell.length_a   1.000
_cell.length_b   1.000
_cell.length_c   1.000
_cell.angle_alpha   90.00
_cell.angle_beta   90.00
_cell.angle_gamma   90.00
#
_symmetry.space_group_name_H-M   'P 1'
#
loop_
_entity.id
_entity.type
_entity.pdbx_description
1 polymer ?
#
loop_
_entity_poly.entity_id
_entity_poly.type
_entity_poly.pdbx_seq_one_letter_code
_entity_poly.pdbx_strand_id
1 'polypeptide(L)'
;EIYYRDLQDFSKSIGEYRKFSAAFPENNKAPFSIFMQGYIHANELMNHDSASIIYKNFIDKYPNHEMVESVKFELKYLGLGINEIPELKHLIEKK
;
A
#
# COMPACT_ATOMS: atom_id res chain seq x y z
N GLU A 1 -21.74 2.61 11.62
CA GLU A 1 -21.13 3.04 12.78
C GLU A 1 -19.73 2.57 12.95
N ILE A 2 -19.52 1.30 12.95
CA ILE A 2 -18.19 0.75 12.94
C ILE A 2 -17.43 1.30 11.75
N TYR A 3 -18.13 1.45 10.67
CA TYR A 3 -17.55 1.91 9.43
C TYR A 3 -16.96 3.31 9.55
N TYR A 4 -17.69 4.22 10.17
CA TYR A 4 -17.18 5.57 10.37
C TYR A 4 -15.96 5.59 11.25
N ARG A 5 -16.01 4.79 12.30
CA ARG A 5 -14.90 4.71 13.20
C ARG A 5 -13.67 4.16 12.49
N ASP A 6 -13.88 3.17 11.62
CA ASP A 6 -12.78 2.57 10.90
C ASP A 6 -12.10 3.57 9.98
N LEU A 7 -12.86 4.43 9.32
CA LEU A 7 -12.27 5.44 8.46
C LEU A 7 -11.41 6.43 9.24
N GLN A 8 -11.87 6.82 10.42
CA GLN A 8 -11.09 7.70 11.27
C GLN A 8 -9.83 6.99 11.76
N ASP A 9 -9.95 5.71 12.09
CA ASP A 9 -8.81 4.93 12.55
C ASP A 9 -7.78 4.77 11.45
N PHE A 10 -8.23 4.59 10.20
CA PHE A 10 -7.31 4.48 9.09
C PHE A 10 -6.52 5.76 8.87
N SER A 11 -7.19 6.90 8.93
CA SER A 11 -6.50 8.19 8.80
C SER A 11 -5.49 8.38 9.92
N LYS A 12 -5.85 7.98 11.13
CA LYS A 12 -4.97 8.08 12.26
C LYS A 12 -3.76 7.16 12.09
N SER A 13 -4.02 5.94 11.63
CA SER A 13 -2.93 4.98 11.39
C SER A 13 -1.95 5.49 10.36
N ILE A 14 -2.45 6.09 9.28
CA ILE A 14 -1.60 6.67 8.27
C ILE A 14 -0.70 7.74 8.88
N GLY A 15 -1.28 8.59 9.72
CA GLY A 15 -0.51 9.62 10.40
C GLY A 15 0.59 9.07 11.27
N GLU A 16 0.30 7.99 11.99
CA GLU A 16 1.29 7.37 12.86
C GLU A 16 2.41 6.74 12.04
N TYR A 17 2.06 6.01 10.99
CA TYR A 17 3.08 5.42 10.13
C TYR A 17 3.95 6.50 9.48
N ARG A 18 3.33 7.60 9.05
CA ARG A 18 4.08 8.69 8.44
C ARG A 18 5.06 9.30 9.43
N LYS A 19 4.61 9.54 10.65
CA LYS A 19 5.48 10.08 11.69
C LYS A 19 6.65 9.16 11.97
N PHE A 20 6.38 7.87 12.03
CA PHE A 20 7.44 6.91 12.33
C PHE A 20 8.48 6.88 11.21
N SER A 21 8.04 6.78 9.97
CA SER A 21 8.99 6.70 8.87
C SER A 21 9.78 7.99 8.68
N ALA A 22 9.18 9.14 9.03
CA ALA A 22 9.89 10.42 8.94
C ALA A 22 10.88 10.57 10.08
N ALA A 23 10.53 10.12 11.28
CA ALA A 23 11.38 10.26 12.44
C ALA A 23 12.52 9.25 12.46
N PHE A 24 12.29 8.07 11.90
CA PHE A 24 13.27 6.97 11.97
C PHE A 24 13.50 6.36 10.60
N PRO A 25 13.98 7.15 9.63
CA PRO A 25 14.13 6.64 8.26
C PRO A 25 15.15 5.50 8.13
N GLU A 26 16.07 5.38 9.09
CA GLU A 26 17.07 4.33 9.05
C GLU A 26 16.63 3.07 9.80
N ASN A 27 15.47 3.12 10.43
CA ASN A 27 14.95 1.96 11.14
C ASN A 27 14.51 0.90 10.15
N ASN A 28 14.75 -0.38 10.49
CA ASN A 28 14.41 -1.46 9.57
C ASN A 28 12.90 -1.62 9.37
N LYS A 29 12.08 -0.94 10.18
CA LYS A 29 10.63 -0.96 10.03
C LYS A 29 10.11 0.23 9.25
N ALA A 30 10.97 1.18 8.88
CA ALA A 30 10.53 2.33 8.10
C ALA A 30 9.95 1.93 6.74
N PRO A 31 10.57 1.00 6.00
CA PRO A 31 9.99 0.58 4.72
C PRO A 31 8.58 0.01 4.91
N PHE A 32 8.37 -0.83 5.92
CA PHE A 32 7.06 -1.38 6.19
C PHE A 32 6.05 -0.27 6.49
N SER A 33 6.47 0.75 7.25
CA SER A 33 5.57 1.87 7.57
C SER A 33 5.13 2.61 6.32
N ILE A 34 6.04 2.80 5.37
CA ILE A 34 5.69 3.47 4.12
C ILE A 34 4.76 2.59 3.30
N PHE A 35 5.03 1.28 3.24
CA PHE A 35 4.16 0.37 2.51
C PHE A 35 2.74 0.41 3.09
N MET A 36 2.61 0.41 4.42
CA MET A 36 1.30 0.42 5.05
C MET A 36 0.53 1.69 4.74
N GLN A 37 1.22 2.84 4.62
CA GLN A 37 0.53 4.05 4.22
C GLN A 37 -0.11 3.89 2.84
N GLY A 38 0.63 3.33 1.90
CA GLY A 38 0.10 3.08 0.57
C GLY A 38 -1.02 2.07 0.59
N TYR A 39 -0.84 0.99 1.35
CA TYR A 39 -1.83 -0.08 1.41
C TYR A 39 -3.16 0.43 1.96
N ILE A 40 -3.13 1.23 3.01
CA ILE A 40 -4.36 1.77 3.59
C ILE A 40 -5.04 2.70 2.61
N HIS A 41 -4.28 3.58 1.94
CA HIS A 41 -4.87 4.45 0.94
C HIS A 41 -5.52 3.64 -0.19
N ALA A 42 -4.84 2.59 -0.64
CA ALA A 42 -5.33 1.82 -1.78
C ALA A 42 -6.55 0.97 -1.43
N ASN A 43 -6.52 0.30 -0.29
CA ASN A 43 -7.50 -0.74 0.00
C ASN A 43 -8.58 -0.35 0.98
N GLU A 44 -8.32 0.63 1.83
CA GLU A 44 -9.31 1.02 2.82
C GLU A 44 -9.95 2.36 2.50
N LEU A 45 -9.16 3.31 2.00
CA LEU A 45 -9.68 4.63 1.69
C LEU A 45 -9.97 4.81 0.21
N MET A 46 -9.63 3.83 -0.61
CA MET A 46 -9.84 3.87 -2.05
C MET A 46 -9.23 5.11 -2.70
N ASN A 47 -8.14 5.60 -2.15
CA ASN A 47 -7.44 6.78 -2.65
C ASN A 47 -6.25 6.31 -3.46
N HIS A 48 -6.49 5.95 -4.72
CA HIS A 48 -5.48 5.32 -5.55
C HIS A 48 -4.37 6.29 -5.97
N ASP A 49 -4.70 7.57 -6.11
CA ASP A 49 -3.67 8.55 -6.46
C ASP A 49 -2.63 8.67 -5.37
N SER A 50 -3.08 8.78 -4.11
CA SER A 50 -2.15 8.85 -2.99
C SER A 50 -1.34 7.57 -2.86
N ALA A 51 -2.00 6.42 -3.03
CA ALA A 51 -1.33 5.14 -2.93
C ALA A 51 -0.24 5.02 -4.00
N SER A 52 -0.53 5.47 -5.21
CA SER A 52 0.43 5.42 -6.31
C SER A 52 1.69 6.21 -5.97
N ILE A 53 1.50 7.41 -5.44
CA ILE A 53 2.64 8.25 -5.07
C ILE A 53 3.47 7.58 -3.99
N ILE A 54 2.81 7.01 -2.99
CA ILE A 54 3.52 6.39 -1.87
C ILE A 54 4.29 5.15 -2.33
N TYR A 55 3.66 4.32 -3.17
CA TYR A 55 4.34 3.12 -3.67
C TYR A 55 5.55 3.48 -4.53
N LYS A 56 5.43 4.50 -5.37
CA LYS A 56 6.55 4.94 -6.20
C LYS A 56 7.69 5.45 -5.34
N ASN A 57 7.35 6.20 -4.29
CA ASN A 57 8.37 6.68 -3.36
C ASN A 57 9.07 5.53 -2.65
N PHE A 58 8.32 4.47 -2.30
CA PHE A 58 8.92 3.30 -1.68
C PHE A 58 9.97 2.69 -2.61
N ILE A 59 9.60 2.49 -3.87
CA ILE A 59 10.51 1.86 -4.82
C ILE A 59 11.75 2.72 -5.03
N ASP A 60 11.59 4.05 -5.11
CA ASP A 60 12.71 4.96 -5.29
C ASP A 60 13.64 4.95 -4.08
N LYS A 61 13.06 4.89 -2.90
CA LYS A 61 13.85 4.99 -1.68
C LYS A 61 14.50 3.67 -1.28
N TYR A 62 13.83 2.56 -1.56
CA TYR A 62 14.30 1.23 -1.15
C TYR A 62 14.30 0.27 -2.34
N PRO A 63 15.06 0.57 -3.39
CA PRO A 63 14.97 -0.22 -4.63
C PRO A 63 15.40 -1.67 -4.49
N ASN A 64 16.18 -1.99 -3.47
CA ASN A 64 16.66 -3.36 -3.27
C ASN A 64 16.01 -4.07 -2.10
N HIS A 65 14.94 -3.49 -1.57
CA HIS A 65 14.26 -4.10 -0.43
C HIS A 65 13.47 -5.32 -0.87
N GLU A 66 13.36 -6.30 0.04
CA GLU A 66 12.66 -7.54 -0.29
C GLU A 66 11.19 -7.32 -0.62
N MET A 67 10.58 -6.22 -0.15
CA MET A 67 9.18 -5.92 -0.43
C MET A 67 8.95 -5.24 -1.76
N VAL A 68 10.01 -4.90 -2.49
CA VAL A 68 9.86 -4.14 -3.73
C VAL A 68 8.95 -4.85 -4.74
N GLU A 69 9.08 -6.17 -4.87
CA GLU A 69 8.24 -6.89 -5.83
C GLU A 69 6.78 -6.82 -5.44
N SER A 70 6.48 -6.90 -4.15
CA SER A 70 5.10 -6.76 -3.68
C SER A 70 4.58 -5.37 -3.95
N VAL A 71 5.41 -4.36 -3.73
CA VAL A 71 5.00 -2.97 -3.96
C VAL A 71 4.75 -2.73 -5.45
N LYS A 72 5.61 -3.28 -6.29
CA LYS A 72 5.41 -3.15 -7.74
C LYS A 72 4.11 -3.82 -8.18
N PHE A 73 3.79 -4.97 -7.60
CA PHE A 73 2.55 -5.65 -7.91
C PHE A 73 1.35 -4.80 -7.51
N GLU A 74 1.39 -4.25 -6.28
CA GLU A 74 0.31 -3.39 -5.82
C GLU A 74 0.15 -2.17 -6.71
N LEU A 75 1.26 -1.56 -7.11
CA LEU A 75 1.22 -0.38 -7.96
C LEU A 75 0.65 -0.70 -9.33
N LYS A 76 1.08 -1.82 -9.90
CA LYS A 76 0.67 -2.20 -11.25
C LYS A 76 -0.83 -2.45 -11.35
N TYR A 77 -1.40 -3.07 -10.32
CA TYR A 77 -2.81 -3.45 -10.36
C TYR A 77 -3.69 -2.60 -9.46
N LEU A 78 -3.21 -1.41 -9.16
CA LEU A 78 -3.91 -0.49 -8.27
C LEU A 78 -5.31 -0.20 -8.80
N GLY A 79 -6.31 -0.45 -7.94
CA GLY A 79 -7.68 -0.17 -8.31
C GLY A 79 -8.37 -1.25 -9.09
N LEU A 80 -7.66 -2.32 -9.46
CA LEU A 80 -8.26 -3.40 -10.24
C LEU A 80 -8.78 -4.51 -9.33
N GLY A 81 -9.87 -5.13 -9.75
CA GLY A 81 -10.36 -6.30 -9.04
C GLY A 81 -9.63 -7.56 -9.51
N ILE A 82 -9.87 -8.66 -8.81
CA ILE A 82 -9.21 -9.93 -9.13
C ILE A 82 -9.46 -10.31 -10.59
N ASN A 83 -10.68 -10.07 -11.08
CA ASN A 83 -11.01 -10.44 -12.46
C ASN A 83 -10.26 -9.63 -13.48
N GLU A 84 -9.69 -8.49 -13.07
CA GLU A 84 -9.00 -7.60 -13.99
C GLU A 84 -7.49 -7.75 -13.93
N ILE A 85 -7.00 -8.62 -13.06
CA ILE A 85 -5.56 -8.86 -12.92
C ILE A 85 -5.21 -10.13 -13.69
N PRO A 86 -4.46 -10.00 -14.80
CA PRO A 86 -4.18 -11.15 -15.68
C PRO A 86 -3.63 -12.37 -14.95
N GLU A 87 -2.72 -12.14 -14.01
CA GLU A 87 -2.11 -13.25 -13.29
C GLU A 87 -3.11 -14.01 -12.44
N LEU A 88 -4.10 -13.31 -11.90
CA LEU A 88 -5.10 -13.93 -11.03
C LEU A 88 -6.32 -14.40 -11.79
N LYS A 89 -6.65 -13.72 -12.89
CA LYS A 89 -7.78 -14.11 -13.72
C LYS A 89 -7.62 -15.52 -14.22
N HIS A 90 -6.40 -15.88 -14.60
CA HIS A 90 -6.09 -17.20 -15.08
C HIS A 90 -6.51 -18.28 -14.06
N LEU A 91 -6.25 -18.02 -12.78
CA LEU A 91 -6.60 -18.98 -11.73
C LEU A 91 -8.11 -19.14 -11.60
N ILE A 92 -8.83 -18.03 -11.77
CA ILE A 92 -10.28 -18.05 -11.65
C ILE A 92 -10.90 -18.82 -12.81
N GLU A 93 -10.39 -18.60 -14.01
CA GLU A 93 -10.96 -19.24 -15.21
C GLU A 93 -10.70 -20.72 -15.25
N LYS A 94 -9.75 -21.20 -14.50
CA LYS A 94 -9.46 -22.62 -14.47
C LYS A 94 -10.49 -23.42 -13.72
N LYS A 95 -11.33 -22.75 -12.97
CA LYS A 95 -12.41 -23.44 -12.26
C LYS A 95 -13.55 -23.75 -13.18
#